data_dec2332a0d7959aff654c36d6f479825
#
_entry.id   dec2332a0d7959aff654c36d6f479825
#
_cell.length_a   1.000
_cell.length_b   1.000
_cell.length_c   1.000
_cell.angle_alpha   90.00
_cell.angle_beta   90.00
_cell.angle_gamma   90.00
#
_symmetry.space_group_name_H-M   'P 1'
#
loop_
_entity.id
_entity.type
_entity.pdbx_description
1 polymer ?
#
loop_
_entity_poly.entity_id
_entity_poly.type
_entity_poly.pdbx_seq_one_letter_code
_entity_poly.pdbx_strand_id
1 'polypeptide(L)'
;MSSGAARLHSADAQRDACIAEWRKKARAAARAKKGRNLYIITLHPDVLGCAEFRRANPGYREGMPCVYVGLTIHSPGDRYQQHKMGYRSSKYPKKYGGELALELMAGFEAGGLTDQEQEYALADWLREQGYGVWQN
;
A
#
# COMPACT_ATOMS: atom_id res chain seq x y z
N MET A 1 21.27 -24.07 15.79
CA MET A 1 19.98 -23.49 15.37
C MET A 1 19.67 -22.27 16.19
N SER A 2 19.23 -21.21 15.54
CA SER A 2 18.81 -20.03 16.24
C SER A 2 17.52 -20.29 17.03
N SER A 3 17.40 -19.70 18.21
CA SER A 3 16.17 -19.74 18.98
C SER A 3 15.03 -19.03 18.21
N GLY A 4 13.78 -19.31 18.57
CA GLY A 4 12.65 -18.61 17.98
C GLY A 4 12.72 -17.08 18.16
N ALA A 5 13.23 -16.62 19.29
CA ALA A 5 13.43 -15.20 19.57
C ALA A 5 14.46 -14.56 18.62
N ALA A 6 15.58 -15.26 18.34
CA ALA A 6 16.59 -14.78 17.40
C ALA A 6 16.03 -14.70 15.97
N ARG A 7 15.20 -15.65 15.58
CA ARG A 7 14.54 -15.64 14.27
C ARG A 7 13.59 -14.46 14.10
N LEU A 8 12.75 -14.20 15.10
CA LEU A 8 11.83 -13.06 15.10
C LEU A 8 12.58 -11.75 15.03
N HIS A 9 13.66 -11.61 15.79
CA HIS A 9 14.49 -10.42 15.79
C HIS A 9 15.13 -10.18 14.42
N SER A 10 15.63 -11.22 13.79
CA SER A 10 16.22 -11.14 12.44
C SER A 10 15.15 -10.76 11.38
N ALA A 11 13.95 -11.35 11.48
CA ALA A 11 12.86 -11.03 10.57
C ALA A 11 12.41 -9.58 10.72
N ASP A 12 12.31 -9.06 11.94
CA ASP A 12 11.95 -7.67 12.20
C ASP A 12 13.02 -6.71 11.66
N ALA A 13 14.30 -7.02 11.86
CA ALA A 13 15.40 -6.22 11.33
C ALA A 13 15.39 -6.19 9.79
N GLN A 14 15.12 -7.33 9.15
CA GLN A 14 15.01 -7.41 7.70
C GLN A 14 13.83 -6.61 7.17
N ARG A 15 12.69 -6.67 7.84
CA ARG A 15 11.51 -5.90 7.48
C ARG A 15 11.77 -4.40 7.61
N ASP A 16 12.39 -3.96 8.70
CA ASP A 16 12.73 -2.56 8.92
C ASP A 16 13.71 -2.05 7.87
N ALA A 17 14.71 -2.84 7.52
CA ALA A 17 15.67 -2.52 6.45
C ALA A 17 14.96 -2.41 5.10
N CYS A 18 14.01 -3.29 4.81
CA CYS A 18 13.23 -3.27 3.58
C CYS A 18 12.35 -2.02 3.49
N ILE A 19 11.70 -1.64 4.57
CA ILE A 19 10.90 -0.42 4.65
C ILE A 19 11.77 0.82 4.46
N ALA A 20 12.95 0.86 5.08
CA ALA A 20 13.89 1.96 4.93
C ALA A 20 14.37 2.12 3.48
N GLU A 21 14.65 1.01 2.80
CA GLU A 21 15.04 0.99 1.39
C GLU A 21 13.91 1.54 0.51
N TRP A 22 12.68 1.09 0.73
CA TRP A 22 11.52 1.56 -0.02
C TRP A 22 11.25 3.04 0.19
N ARG A 23 11.39 3.55 1.42
CA ARG A 23 11.27 4.98 1.70
C ARG A 23 12.29 5.79 0.93
N LYS A 24 13.51 5.31 0.86
CA LYS A 24 14.59 5.96 0.12
C LYS A 24 14.28 6.03 -1.36
N LYS A 25 13.83 4.92 -1.95
CA LYS A 25 13.41 4.86 -3.35
C LYS A 25 12.19 5.75 -3.62
N ALA A 26 11.22 5.73 -2.71
CA ALA A 26 10.02 6.54 -2.82
C ALA A 26 10.32 8.03 -2.77
N ARG A 27 11.24 8.46 -1.89
CA ARG A 27 11.67 9.87 -1.83
C ARG A 27 12.38 10.30 -3.10
N ALA A 28 13.22 9.47 -3.66
CA ALA A 28 13.92 9.76 -4.92
C ALA A 28 12.91 9.89 -6.07
N ALA A 29 11.93 8.99 -6.15
CA ALA A 29 10.87 9.05 -7.15
C ALA A 29 10.01 10.31 -6.97
N ALA A 30 9.67 10.67 -5.73
CA ALA A 30 8.86 11.85 -5.42
C ALA A 30 9.53 13.16 -5.84
N ARG A 31 10.87 13.25 -5.72
CA ARG A 31 11.62 14.43 -6.16
C ARG A 31 11.59 14.62 -7.67
N ALA A 32 11.53 13.53 -8.43
CA ALA A 32 11.51 13.57 -9.89
C ALA A 32 10.12 13.86 -10.45
N LYS A 33 9.09 13.72 -9.65
CA LYS A 33 7.69 13.84 -10.08
C LYS A 33 7.06 15.11 -9.51
N LYS A 34 6.48 15.94 -10.40
CA LYS A 34 5.63 17.07 -10.01
C LYS A 34 4.22 16.54 -9.77
N GLY A 35 3.58 16.98 -8.68
CA GLY A 35 2.22 16.59 -8.32
C GLY A 35 2.18 15.54 -7.24
N ARG A 36 1.12 14.73 -7.22
CA ARG A 36 0.91 13.72 -6.20
C ARG A 36 1.57 12.39 -6.57
N ASN A 37 1.90 11.63 -5.56
CA ASN A 37 2.50 10.31 -5.72
C ASN A 37 1.52 9.22 -5.32
N LEU A 38 1.44 8.18 -6.16
CA LEU A 38 0.71 6.97 -5.82
C LEU A 38 1.46 6.18 -4.76
N TYR A 39 0.72 5.54 -3.87
CA TYR A 39 1.29 4.60 -2.93
C TYR A 39 0.31 3.47 -2.63
N ILE A 40 0.83 2.34 -2.20
CA ILE A 40 0.07 1.15 -1.81
C ILE A 40 0.50 0.74 -0.41
N ILE A 41 -0.47 0.48 0.45
CA ILE A 41 -0.26 -0.10 1.79
C ILE A 41 -1.02 -1.42 1.85
N THR A 42 -0.37 -2.48 2.34
CA THR A 42 -1.06 -3.74 2.57
C THR A 42 -2.07 -3.59 3.70
N LEU A 43 -3.18 -4.31 3.60
CA LEU A 43 -4.20 -4.36 4.64
C LEU A 43 -4.27 -5.77 5.22
N HIS A 44 -4.49 -5.85 6.53
CA HIS A 44 -4.69 -7.14 7.19
C HIS A 44 -5.93 -7.84 6.61
N PRO A 45 -5.89 -9.17 6.41
CA PRO A 45 -7.02 -9.92 5.82
C PRO A 45 -8.35 -9.78 6.56
N ASP A 46 -8.33 -9.39 7.83
CA ASP A 46 -9.56 -9.14 8.60
C ASP A 46 -10.45 -8.05 7.97
N VAL A 47 -9.89 -7.21 7.10
CA VAL A 47 -10.67 -6.22 6.34
C VAL A 47 -11.76 -6.88 5.49
N LEU A 48 -11.57 -8.14 5.12
CA LEU A 48 -12.57 -8.93 4.39
C LEU A 48 -13.85 -9.19 5.20
N GLY A 49 -13.81 -8.99 6.52
CA GLY A 49 -14.99 -9.01 7.36
C GLY A 49 -15.90 -7.80 7.18
N CYS A 50 -15.42 -6.74 6.54
CA CYS A 50 -16.20 -5.51 6.32
C CYS A 50 -17.02 -5.64 5.03
N ALA A 51 -18.35 -5.55 5.16
CA ALA A 51 -19.25 -5.70 4.02
C ALA A 51 -19.01 -4.64 2.93
N GLU A 52 -18.71 -3.41 3.34
CA GLU A 52 -18.39 -2.31 2.44
C GLU A 52 -17.15 -2.62 1.58
N PHE A 53 -16.11 -3.17 2.21
CA PHE A 53 -14.89 -3.56 1.50
C PHE A 53 -15.18 -4.66 0.48
N ARG A 54 -15.96 -5.67 0.87
CA ARG A 54 -16.34 -6.76 -0.04
C ARG A 54 -17.17 -6.25 -1.22
N ARG A 55 -18.10 -5.32 -0.98
CA ARG A 55 -18.91 -4.72 -2.06
C ARG A 55 -18.07 -3.95 -3.07
N ALA A 56 -16.97 -3.34 -2.62
CA ALA A 56 -16.04 -2.65 -3.51
C ALA A 56 -15.19 -3.62 -4.34
N ASN A 57 -15.14 -4.89 -3.97
CA ASN A 57 -14.26 -5.88 -4.57
C ASN A 57 -15.01 -7.18 -4.93
N PRO A 58 -16.01 -7.10 -5.84
CA PRO A 58 -16.78 -8.30 -6.22
C PRO A 58 -15.93 -9.37 -6.92
N GLY A 59 -14.82 -8.98 -7.52
CA GLY A 59 -13.90 -9.88 -8.19
C GLY A 59 -12.75 -10.37 -7.32
N TYR A 60 -12.79 -10.12 -6.01
CA TYR A 60 -11.74 -10.57 -5.11
C TYR A 60 -11.55 -12.08 -5.20
N ARG A 61 -10.30 -12.51 -5.34
CA ARG A 61 -9.92 -13.93 -5.34
C ARG A 61 -9.38 -14.31 -3.97
N GLU A 62 -9.92 -15.36 -3.40
CA GLU A 62 -9.49 -15.86 -2.10
C GLU A 62 -7.98 -16.11 -2.07
N GLY A 63 -7.33 -15.67 -1.01
CA GLY A 63 -5.87 -15.77 -0.85
C GLY A 63 -5.08 -14.61 -1.43
N MET A 64 -5.69 -13.76 -2.25
CA MET A 64 -5.01 -12.59 -2.78
C MET A 64 -4.85 -11.49 -1.70
N PRO A 65 -3.78 -10.67 -1.79
CA PRO A 65 -3.59 -9.58 -0.83
C PRO A 65 -4.72 -8.56 -0.85
N CYS A 66 -4.94 -7.93 0.30
CA CYS A 66 -5.79 -6.76 0.43
C CYS A 66 -4.90 -5.54 0.56
N VAL A 67 -5.23 -4.45 -0.14
CA VAL A 67 -4.39 -3.26 -0.19
C VAL A 67 -5.22 -1.98 -0.17
N TYR A 68 -4.59 -0.91 0.25
CA TYR A 68 -5.10 0.45 0.14
C TYR A 68 -4.26 1.21 -0.89
N VAL A 69 -4.92 1.88 -1.80
CA VAL A 69 -4.29 2.74 -2.82
C VAL A 69 -4.60 4.19 -2.50
N GLY A 70 -3.60 5.03 -2.49
CA GLY A 70 -3.78 6.44 -2.20
C GLY A 70 -2.87 7.34 -3.03
N LEU A 71 -3.15 8.64 -2.91
CA LEU A 71 -2.35 9.73 -3.47
C LEU A 71 -1.84 10.60 -2.33
N THR A 72 -0.63 11.10 -2.48
CA THR A 72 -0.05 12.03 -1.51
C THR A 72 0.85 13.05 -2.19
N ILE A 73 0.88 14.28 -1.66
CA ILE A 73 1.86 15.29 -2.07
C ILE A 73 3.22 15.04 -1.43
N HIS A 74 3.25 14.21 -0.39
CA HIS A 74 4.48 13.80 0.28
C HIS A 74 5.12 12.61 -0.43
N SER A 75 6.31 12.21 -0.02
CA SER A 75 6.83 10.92 -0.47
C SER A 75 5.95 9.79 0.06
N PRO A 76 5.79 8.67 -0.68
CA PRO A 76 5.01 7.54 -0.19
C PRO A 76 5.48 7.02 1.18
N GLY A 77 6.79 7.05 1.43
CA GLY A 77 7.35 6.64 2.72
C GLY A 77 6.92 7.53 3.87
N ASP A 78 6.90 8.85 3.67
CA ASP A 78 6.45 9.79 4.69
C ASP A 78 4.95 9.64 4.94
N ARG A 79 4.15 9.47 3.89
CA ARG A 79 2.72 9.21 4.03
C ARG A 79 2.43 7.91 4.76
N TYR A 80 3.22 6.88 4.51
CA TYR A 80 3.14 5.62 5.24
C TYR A 80 3.35 5.83 6.74
N GLN A 81 4.33 6.65 7.14
CA GLN A 81 4.54 6.99 8.55
C GLN A 81 3.34 7.72 9.14
N GLN A 82 2.75 8.65 8.41
CA GLN A 82 1.55 9.35 8.85
C GLN A 82 0.39 8.37 9.10
N HIS A 83 0.20 7.39 8.23
CA HIS A 83 -0.81 6.35 8.43
C HIS A 83 -0.54 5.52 9.68
N LYS A 84 0.70 5.14 9.92
CA LYS A 84 1.11 4.38 11.11
C LYS A 84 0.84 5.17 12.39
N MET A 85 0.99 6.49 12.34
CA MET A 85 0.70 7.39 13.46
C MET A 85 -0.78 7.78 13.56
N GLY A 86 -1.61 7.36 12.62
CA GLY A 86 -3.03 7.68 12.57
C GLY A 86 -3.33 9.10 12.06
N TYR A 87 -2.34 9.83 11.56
CA TYR A 87 -2.52 11.21 11.11
C TYR A 87 -3.28 11.24 9.77
N ARG A 88 -4.49 11.83 9.79
CA ARG A 88 -5.38 11.93 8.61
C ARG A 88 -5.48 10.62 7.83
N SER A 89 -5.42 9.51 8.54
CA SER A 89 -5.52 8.19 7.94
C SER A 89 -6.97 7.85 7.59
N SER A 90 -7.16 7.26 6.42
CA SER A 90 -8.43 6.63 6.06
C SER A 90 -8.75 5.49 7.06
N LYS A 91 -10.04 5.16 7.22
CA LYS A 91 -10.48 4.19 8.22
C LYS A 91 -9.82 2.81 8.07
N TYR A 92 -9.60 2.34 6.84
CA TYR A 92 -9.01 1.02 6.63
C TYR A 92 -7.50 1.00 6.89
N PRO A 93 -6.68 1.91 6.35
CA PRO A 93 -5.27 1.96 6.72
C PRO A 93 -5.06 2.17 8.22
N LYS A 94 -5.92 2.95 8.87
CA LYS A 94 -5.82 3.19 10.31
C LYS A 94 -6.02 1.91 11.11
N LYS A 95 -7.02 1.11 10.75
CA LYS A 95 -7.40 -0.10 11.49
C LYS A 95 -6.64 -1.34 11.03
N TYR A 96 -6.40 -1.49 9.74
CA TYR A 96 -5.87 -2.71 9.14
C TYR A 96 -4.55 -2.50 8.41
N GLY A 97 -3.98 -1.30 8.41
CA GLY A 97 -2.77 -0.99 7.67
C GLY A 97 -1.57 -1.82 8.10
N GLY A 98 -0.88 -2.39 7.13
CA GLY A 98 0.32 -3.19 7.31
C GLY A 98 1.56 -2.45 6.83
N GLU A 99 2.05 -2.81 5.66
CA GLU A 99 3.32 -2.33 5.13
C GLU A 99 3.15 -1.57 3.81
N LEU A 100 4.09 -0.66 3.55
CA LEU A 100 4.19 -0.02 2.25
C LEU A 100 4.58 -1.08 1.21
N ALA A 101 3.88 -1.13 0.09
CA ALA A 101 4.01 -2.19 -0.91
C ALA A 101 4.10 -1.61 -2.33
N LEU A 102 5.05 -0.69 -2.55
CA LEU A 102 5.21 -0.03 -3.86
C LEU A 102 5.56 -1.01 -4.98
N GLU A 103 6.13 -2.16 -4.66
CA GLU A 103 6.44 -3.22 -5.62
C GLU A 103 5.21 -3.76 -6.34
N LEU A 104 4.03 -3.63 -5.74
CA LEU A 104 2.78 -4.06 -6.36
C LEU A 104 2.36 -3.18 -7.54
N MET A 105 2.98 -2.03 -7.71
CA MET A 105 2.79 -1.17 -8.89
C MET A 105 3.65 -1.60 -10.08
N ALA A 106 4.52 -2.58 -9.94
CA ALA A 106 5.37 -3.04 -11.03
C ALA A 106 4.51 -3.50 -12.21
N GLY A 107 4.79 -2.96 -13.39
CA GLY A 107 4.01 -3.24 -14.60
C GLY A 107 2.79 -2.34 -14.82
N PHE A 108 2.44 -1.51 -13.83
CA PHE A 108 1.37 -0.53 -14.02
C PHE A 108 1.89 0.70 -14.77
N GLU A 109 1.18 1.09 -15.83
CA GLU A 109 1.51 2.27 -16.62
C GLU A 109 0.39 3.30 -16.52
N ALA A 110 0.73 4.49 -16.05
CA ALA A 110 -0.23 5.55 -15.81
C ALA A 110 -0.18 6.67 -16.87
N GLY A 111 0.65 6.54 -17.90
CA GLY A 111 0.99 7.61 -18.83
C GLY A 111 -0.19 8.42 -19.33
N GLY A 112 -0.11 9.73 -19.24
CA GLY A 112 -1.12 10.66 -19.72
C GLY A 112 -2.33 10.87 -18.83
N LEU A 113 -2.45 10.14 -17.72
CA LEU A 113 -3.56 10.27 -16.78
C LEU A 113 -3.29 11.36 -15.74
N THR A 114 -4.36 12.04 -15.31
CA THR A 114 -4.29 12.93 -14.14
C THR A 114 -4.02 12.13 -12.87
N ASP A 115 -3.62 12.80 -11.79
CA ASP A 115 -3.33 12.13 -10.53
C ASP A 115 -4.53 11.30 -10.04
N GLN A 116 -5.73 11.85 -10.07
CA GLN A 116 -6.94 11.15 -9.62
C GLN A 116 -7.27 9.97 -10.53
N GLU A 117 -7.11 10.13 -11.84
CA GLU A 117 -7.30 9.05 -12.81
C GLU A 117 -6.28 7.92 -12.58
N GLN A 118 -5.05 8.25 -12.22
CA GLN A 118 -4.02 7.27 -11.90
C GLN A 118 -4.40 6.43 -10.68
N GLU A 119 -4.97 7.06 -9.63
CA GLU A 119 -5.44 6.33 -8.45
C GLU A 119 -6.52 5.33 -8.80
N TYR A 120 -7.54 5.76 -9.54
CA TYR A 120 -8.61 4.88 -9.99
C TYR A 120 -8.11 3.77 -10.89
N ALA A 121 -7.25 4.11 -11.84
CA ALA A 121 -6.69 3.14 -12.78
C ALA A 121 -5.85 2.08 -12.08
N LEU A 122 -5.04 2.47 -11.12
CA LEU A 122 -4.23 1.54 -10.33
C LEU A 122 -5.12 0.60 -9.51
N ALA A 123 -6.14 1.15 -8.86
CA ALA A 123 -7.07 0.35 -8.07
C ALA A 123 -7.79 -0.68 -8.95
N ASP A 124 -8.28 -0.27 -10.12
CA ASP A 124 -8.96 -1.17 -11.05
C ASP A 124 -8.01 -2.22 -11.61
N TRP A 125 -6.79 -1.85 -11.94
CA TRP A 125 -5.77 -2.77 -12.42
C TRP A 125 -5.45 -3.87 -11.40
N LEU A 126 -5.37 -3.50 -10.12
CA LEU A 126 -5.17 -4.46 -9.03
C LEU A 126 -6.40 -5.35 -8.84
N ARG A 127 -7.61 -4.77 -8.89
CA ARG A 127 -8.85 -5.54 -8.79
C ARG A 127 -8.98 -6.58 -9.90
N GLU A 128 -8.59 -6.25 -11.10
CA GLU A 128 -8.59 -7.18 -12.24
C GLU A 128 -7.72 -8.39 -11.99
N GLN A 129 -6.66 -8.24 -11.18
CA GLN A 129 -5.79 -9.34 -10.80
C GLN A 129 -6.31 -10.14 -9.61
N GLY A 130 -7.44 -9.77 -9.04
CA GLY A 130 -8.06 -10.47 -7.93
C GLY A 130 -7.75 -9.89 -6.55
N TYR A 131 -7.03 -8.78 -6.47
CA TYR A 131 -6.73 -8.11 -5.20
C TYR A 131 -8.00 -7.54 -4.57
N GLY A 132 -8.01 -7.48 -3.24
CA GLY A 132 -8.95 -6.64 -2.50
C GLY A 132 -8.38 -5.24 -2.39
N VAL A 133 -9.10 -4.23 -2.86
CA VAL A 133 -8.57 -2.85 -2.93
C VAL A 133 -9.55 -1.87 -2.31
N TRP A 134 -9.01 -0.98 -1.50
CA TRP A 134 -9.72 0.21 -1.06
C TRP A 134 -8.97 1.46 -1.53
N GLN A 135 -9.71 2.46 -1.95
CA GLN A 135 -9.18 3.77 -2.33
C GLN A 135 -10.10 4.86 -1.77
N ASN A 136 -9.57 6.05 -1.65
CA ASN A 136 -10.41 7.19 -1.26
C ASN A 136 -11.32 7.64 -2.39
#